data_f63cd171c0d90823f5cf483f231e2d50
#
_entry.id   f63cd171c0d90823f5cf483f231e2d50
#
_cell.length_a   1.000
_cell.length_b   1.000
_cell.length_c   1.000
_cell.angle_alpha   90.00
_cell.angle_beta   90.00
_cell.angle_gamma   90.00
#
_symmetry.space_group_name_H-M   'P 1'
#
loop_
_entity.id
_entity.type
_entity.pdbx_description
1 polymer ?
#
loop_
_entity_poly.entity_id
_entity_poly.type
_entity_poly.pdbx_seq_one_letter_code
_entity_poly.pdbx_strand_id
1 'polypeptide(L)'
;MSALATRVENQAGRSLSAQEIFEITRVREQSLSRLLILYISTGLAFMLLPGTFLGVWNLLAISSHRTASSVSASWIQAHGHAQIFGWIGTFILGIGFYSIPKLRRMNPFALWAAWICWGLWTSGTALRWLTGVYHWQWQVLLPLSAAFELAAFLIFSKCVSGHRPQDSGKRGLEKWVLVVITAAVGLLATLLVNFGAALFLAIRGASSDLPPGFDQRFLVLETWGFLVPFVWGFSAKWLPIFLGLRPIRERGLLVAVGANSIGVLTAMAGWITLAVIWLLSGICISIWALRLAEARQQPAKTKGVHTSFPIFVRSAYLWGIIATILGIWASAVRNSHGIWGASRHALTVGFLATMVFSIGQRILPAFSGMRLLFSSKLMLFSLLLLTIGCLLRVSSEILAYQGFAGWAWSWLPVSAVIEMTAVTVFGVNLLLTFVSNPPSQVVQ
;
A
#
# COMPACT_ATOMS: atom_id res chain seq x y z
N MET A 1 10.62 -21.27 17.00
CA MET A 1 11.15 -22.64 16.81
C MET A 1 10.26 -23.69 17.46
N SER A 2 9.82 -23.56 18.73
CA SER A 2 9.05 -24.58 19.43
C SER A 2 7.72 -25.01 18.77
N ALA A 3 6.91 -24.05 18.25
CA ALA A 3 5.58 -24.35 17.70
C ALA A 3 5.55 -25.20 16.41
N LEU A 4 6.59 -25.14 15.59
CA LEU A 4 6.71 -25.96 14.39
C LEU A 4 7.15 -27.39 14.76
N ALA A 5 8.10 -27.51 15.67
CA ALA A 5 8.56 -28.76 16.22
C ALA A 5 7.42 -29.53 16.87
N THR A 6 6.68 -28.91 17.80
CA THR A 6 5.55 -29.54 18.51
C THR A 6 4.44 -30.02 17.56
N ARG A 7 4.19 -29.33 16.44
CA ARG A 7 3.17 -29.74 15.48
C ARG A 7 3.61 -30.93 14.61
N VAL A 8 4.90 -30.97 14.24
CA VAL A 8 5.46 -32.09 13.47
C VAL A 8 5.64 -33.32 14.39
N GLU A 9 6.03 -33.12 15.63
CA GLU A 9 6.09 -34.18 16.66
C GLU A 9 4.71 -34.79 16.91
N ASN A 10 3.65 -33.98 17.04
CA ASN A 10 2.27 -34.48 17.22
C ASN A 10 1.75 -35.22 15.99
N GLN A 11 2.25 -34.96 14.78
CA GLN A 11 1.87 -35.68 13.58
C GLN A 11 2.68 -36.95 13.35
N ALA A 12 3.90 -37.03 13.84
CA ALA A 12 4.79 -38.17 13.60
C ALA A 12 4.90 -39.16 14.79
N GLY A 13 4.40 -38.76 15.98
CA GLY A 13 4.52 -39.59 17.20
C GLY A 13 5.99 -39.83 17.64
N ARG A 14 6.94 -39.02 17.10
CA ARG A 14 8.38 -39.14 17.30
C ARG A 14 8.97 -37.77 17.63
N SER A 15 9.82 -37.70 18.63
CA SER A 15 10.60 -36.49 18.92
C SER A 15 11.59 -36.18 17.81
N LEU A 16 11.53 -34.97 17.25
CA LEU A 16 12.46 -34.52 16.19
C LEU A 16 13.80 -34.11 16.81
N SER A 17 14.88 -34.46 16.14
CA SER A 17 16.20 -33.94 16.48
C SER A 17 16.31 -32.44 16.21
N ALA A 18 17.21 -31.75 16.89
CA ALA A 18 17.47 -30.32 16.68
C ALA A 18 17.85 -30.03 15.20
N GLN A 19 18.52 -30.95 14.54
CA GLN A 19 18.94 -30.84 13.15
C GLN A 19 17.74 -30.95 12.20
N GLU A 20 16.80 -31.85 12.42
CA GLU A 20 15.56 -31.97 11.64
C GLU A 20 14.69 -30.72 11.79
N ILE A 21 14.57 -30.18 13.02
CA ILE A 21 13.85 -28.93 13.29
C ILE A 21 14.49 -27.74 12.53
N PHE A 22 15.82 -27.67 12.54
CA PHE A 22 16.55 -26.63 11.81
C PHE A 22 16.31 -26.71 10.30
N GLU A 23 16.39 -27.90 9.71
CA GLU A 23 16.17 -28.09 8.27
C GLU A 23 14.71 -27.77 7.86
N ILE A 24 13.73 -28.24 8.60
CA ILE A 24 12.30 -27.92 8.36
C ILE A 24 12.07 -26.40 8.42
N THR A 25 12.67 -25.75 9.40
CA THR A 25 12.57 -24.29 9.56
C THR A 25 13.24 -23.55 8.40
N ARG A 26 14.40 -24.01 7.95
CA ARG A 26 15.16 -23.44 6.82
C ARG A 26 14.37 -23.58 5.50
N VAL A 27 13.86 -24.76 5.20
CA VAL A 27 13.08 -25.01 3.98
C VAL A 27 11.81 -24.14 3.96
N ARG A 28 11.13 -24.04 5.10
CA ARG A 28 9.97 -23.18 5.23
C ARG A 28 10.30 -21.69 5.02
N GLU A 29 11.39 -21.21 5.60
CA GLU A 29 11.86 -19.84 5.44
C GLU A 29 12.18 -19.51 3.98
N GLN A 30 12.84 -20.41 3.28
CA GLN A 30 13.11 -20.27 1.85
C GLN A 30 11.82 -20.23 1.03
N SER A 31 10.83 -21.07 1.36
CA SER A 31 9.54 -21.09 0.67
C SER A 31 8.75 -19.80 0.90
N LEU A 32 8.75 -19.25 2.12
CA LEU A 32 8.14 -17.96 2.43
C LEU A 32 8.84 -16.79 1.73
N SER A 33 10.16 -16.82 1.64
CA SER A 33 10.93 -15.81 0.90
C SER A 33 10.64 -15.84 -0.60
N ARG A 34 10.55 -17.03 -1.21
CA ARG A 34 10.15 -17.18 -2.63
C ARG A 34 8.73 -16.67 -2.88
N LEU A 35 7.79 -17.01 -2.00
CA LEU A 35 6.43 -16.53 -2.07
C LEU A 35 6.38 -15.00 -1.97
N LEU A 36 7.11 -14.41 -1.02
CA LEU A 36 7.22 -12.95 -0.89
C LEU A 36 7.75 -12.32 -2.19
N ILE A 37 8.84 -12.85 -2.75
CA ILE A 37 9.42 -12.35 -4.01
C ILE A 37 8.39 -12.39 -5.13
N LEU A 38 7.58 -13.46 -5.23
CA LEU A 38 6.52 -13.56 -6.22
C LEU A 38 5.46 -12.45 -6.05
N TYR A 39 4.94 -12.25 -4.83
CA TYR A 39 3.98 -11.18 -4.56
C TYR A 39 4.55 -9.81 -4.91
N ILE A 40 5.79 -9.52 -4.51
CA ILE A 40 6.44 -8.25 -4.80
C ILE A 40 6.65 -8.07 -6.31
N SER A 41 7.14 -9.08 -7.02
CA SER A 41 7.35 -9.02 -8.47
C SER A 41 6.02 -8.81 -9.23
N THR A 42 4.95 -9.49 -8.81
CA THR A 42 3.60 -9.30 -9.35
C THR A 42 3.09 -7.88 -9.10
N GLY A 43 3.26 -7.36 -7.88
CA GLY A 43 2.89 -5.98 -7.56
C GLY A 43 3.69 -4.96 -8.37
N LEU A 44 5.00 -5.18 -8.59
CA LEU A 44 5.82 -4.33 -9.47
C LEU A 44 5.31 -4.34 -10.92
N ALA A 45 4.88 -5.50 -11.43
CA ALA A 45 4.29 -5.61 -12.76
C ALA A 45 2.98 -4.81 -12.86
N PHE A 46 2.08 -4.91 -11.89
CA PHE A 46 0.86 -4.12 -11.83
C PHE A 46 1.14 -2.62 -11.69
N MET A 47 2.11 -2.25 -10.86
CA MET A 47 2.51 -0.86 -10.67
C MET A 47 2.96 -0.24 -11.98
N LEU A 48 3.81 -0.94 -12.73
CA LEU A 48 4.43 -0.38 -13.95
C LEU A 48 3.48 -0.41 -15.14
N LEU A 49 3.00 -1.59 -15.52
CA LEU A 49 2.29 -1.79 -16.79
C LEU A 49 0.82 -1.30 -16.74
N PRO A 50 -0.10 -1.95 -16.01
CA PRO A 50 -1.48 -1.51 -15.97
C PRO A 50 -1.70 -0.24 -15.12
N GLY A 51 -0.80 0.03 -14.19
CA GLY A 51 -0.86 1.22 -13.32
C GLY A 51 -0.23 2.45 -13.98
N THR A 52 1.07 2.65 -13.80
CA THR A 52 1.74 3.92 -14.15
C THR A 52 1.72 4.20 -15.65
N PHE A 53 1.91 3.18 -16.51
CA PHE A 53 1.85 3.38 -17.96
C PHE A 53 0.47 3.86 -18.42
N LEU A 54 -0.62 3.27 -17.91
CA LEU A 54 -1.98 3.74 -18.20
C LEU A 54 -2.19 5.17 -17.68
N GLY A 55 -1.62 5.50 -16.51
CA GLY A 55 -1.63 6.87 -15.99
C GLY A 55 -0.95 7.88 -16.90
N VAL A 56 0.23 7.53 -17.46
CA VAL A 56 0.93 8.38 -18.47
C VAL A 56 0.07 8.57 -19.71
N TRP A 57 -0.54 7.49 -20.22
CA TRP A 57 -1.44 7.56 -21.38
C TRP A 57 -2.64 8.48 -21.14
N ASN A 58 -3.31 8.33 -19.98
CA ASN A 58 -4.43 9.17 -19.59
C ASN A 58 -4.02 10.65 -19.55
N LEU A 59 -2.85 10.95 -19.01
CA LEU A 59 -2.37 12.33 -18.91
C LEU A 59 -1.94 12.94 -20.25
N LEU A 60 -1.43 12.15 -21.17
CA LEU A 60 -1.19 12.60 -22.55
C LEU A 60 -2.50 13.01 -23.21
N ALA A 61 -3.55 12.19 -23.11
CA ALA A 61 -4.87 12.52 -23.65
C ALA A 61 -5.48 13.75 -22.98
N ILE A 62 -5.45 13.83 -21.65
CA ILE A 62 -5.96 14.97 -20.87
C ILE A 62 -5.22 16.26 -21.26
N SER A 63 -3.89 16.20 -21.34
CA SER A 63 -3.05 17.35 -21.69
C SER A 63 -3.32 17.88 -23.10
N SER A 64 -3.45 16.97 -24.08
CA SER A 64 -3.70 17.34 -25.48
C SER A 64 -5.05 18.02 -25.69
N HIS A 65 -6.09 17.57 -24.97
CA HIS A 65 -7.44 18.12 -25.06
C HIS A 65 -7.76 19.17 -23.97
N ARG A 66 -6.87 19.35 -22.99
CA ARG A 66 -7.02 20.25 -21.83
C ARG A 66 -8.29 20.00 -21.01
N THR A 67 -8.74 18.76 -20.94
CA THR A 67 -9.93 18.36 -20.20
C THR A 67 -9.86 16.91 -19.73
N ALA A 68 -10.34 16.65 -18.51
CA ALA A 68 -10.43 15.31 -17.95
C ALA A 68 -11.45 14.42 -18.71
N SER A 69 -12.46 15.02 -19.32
CA SER A 69 -13.49 14.30 -20.09
C SER A 69 -12.97 13.65 -21.40
N SER A 70 -11.72 13.94 -21.79
CA SER A 70 -11.06 13.27 -22.91
C SER A 70 -10.67 11.81 -22.62
N VAL A 71 -10.75 11.38 -21.36
CA VAL A 71 -10.46 10.02 -20.93
C VAL A 71 -11.68 9.42 -20.27
N SER A 72 -11.97 8.16 -20.58
CA SER A 72 -13.06 7.40 -19.96
C SER A 72 -12.86 7.28 -18.44
N ALA A 73 -13.93 7.45 -17.65
CA ALA A 73 -13.88 7.24 -16.21
C ALA A 73 -13.42 5.83 -15.84
N SER A 74 -13.81 4.82 -16.63
CA SER A 74 -13.37 3.42 -16.43
C SER A 74 -11.86 3.24 -16.57
N TRP A 75 -11.18 3.98 -17.46
CA TRP A 75 -9.71 3.95 -17.59
C TRP A 75 -9.02 4.58 -16.38
N ILE A 76 -9.55 5.70 -15.87
CA ILE A 76 -9.04 6.36 -14.67
C ILE A 76 -9.20 5.42 -13.46
N GLN A 77 -10.36 4.77 -13.33
CA GLN A 77 -10.62 3.81 -12.26
C GLN A 77 -9.78 2.53 -12.40
N ALA A 78 -9.55 2.02 -13.62
CA ALA A 78 -8.68 0.88 -13.88
C ALA A 78 -7.21 1.18 -13.49
N HIS A 79 -6.72 2.39 -13.80
CA HIS A 79 -5.43 2.87 -13.33
C HIS A 79 -5.34 2.90 -11.80
N GLY A 80 -6.33 3.52 -11.14
CA GLY A 80 -6.38 3.61 -9.68
C GLY A 80 -6.42 2.23 -9.02
N HIS A 81 -7.26 1.32 -9.52
CA HIS A 81 -7.38 -0.04 -9.00
C HIS A 81 -6.08 -0.84 -9.15
N ALA A 82 -5.39 -0.73 -10.29
CA ALA A 82 -4.10 -1.36 -10.49
C ALA A 82 -3.03 -0.83 -9.53
N GLN A 83 -3.06 0.46 -9.17
CA GLN A 83 -2.14 1.05 -8.20
C GLN A 83 -2.46 0.64 -6.75
N ILE A 84 -3.74 0.66 -6.37
CA ILE A 84 -4.15 0.38 -4.98
C ILE A 84 -4.13 -1.13 -4.71
N PHE A 85 -4.84 -1.92 -5.49
CA PHE A 85 -4.97 -3.36 -5.27
C PHE A 85 -3.85 -4.15 -5.95
N GLY A 86 -3.57 -3.83 -7.21
CA GLY A 86 -2.56 -4.54 -7.99
C GLY A 86 -1.15 -4.37 -7.43
N TRP A 87 -0.77 -3.17 -7.04
CA TRP A 87 0.55 -2.89 -6.48
C TRP A 87 0.56 -2.97 -4.96
N ILE A 88 -0.01 -1.95 -4.27
CA ILE A 88 0.15 -1.82 -2.82
C ILE A 88 -0.54 -2.97 -2.10
N GLY A 89 -1.74 -3.37 -2.52
CA GLY A 89 -2.47 -4.50 -1.97
C GLY A 89 -1.69 -5.81 -2.08
N THR A 90 -1.11 -6.09 -3.25
CA THR A 90 -0.26 -7.28 -3.46
C THR A 90 0.98 -7.27 -2.56
N PHE A 91 1.64 -6.10 -2.39
CA PHE A 91 2.75 -5.93 -1.46
C PHE A 91 2.33 -6.20 -0.02
N ILE A 92 1.18 -5.67 0.40
CA ILE A 92 0.64 -5.84 1.76
C ILE A 92 0.37 -7.32 2.03
N LEU A 93 -0.26 -8.04 1.10
CA LEU A 93 -0.52 -9.47 1.26
C LEU A 93 0.78 -10.28 1.38
N GLY A 94 1.75 -10.05 0.47
CA GLY A 94 3.04 -10.73 0.50
C GLY A 94 3.84 -10.47 1.77
N ILE A 95 3.97 -9.19 2.16
CA ILE A 95 4.64 -8.79 3.40
C ILE A 95 3.87 -9.32 4.62
N GLY A 96 2.54 -9.33 4.57
CA GLY A 96 1.68 -9.82 5.64
C GLY A 96 1.86 -11.31 5.89
N PHE A 97 1.85 -12.16 4.85
CA PHE A 97 2.13 -13.59 4.97
C PHE A 97 3.51 -13.88 5.56
N TYR A 98 4.51 -13.08 5.19
CA TYR A 98 5.87 -13.25 5.68
C TYR A 98 6.04 -12.73 7.12
N SER A 99 5.55 -11.52 7.42
CA SER A 99 5.92 -10.80 8.65
C SER A 99 4.94 -10.97 9.81
N ILE A 100 3.62 -11.00 9.58
CA ILE A 100 2.63 -11.00 10.66
C ILE A 100 2.74 -12.25 11.55
N PRO A 101 2.82 -13.48 10.99
CA PRO A 101 2.99 -14.68 11.81
C PRO A 101 4.27 -14.66 12.65
N LYS A 102 5.37 -14.14 12.12
CA LYS A 102 6.66 -14.04 12.82
C LYS A 102 6.61 -13.01 13.94
N LEU A 103 6.11 -11.80 13.64
CA LEU A 103 6.02 -10.71 14.62
C LEU A 103 5.09 -11.06 15.79
N ARG A 104 4.04 -11.83 15.53
CA ARG A 104 3.08 -12.27 16.52
C ARG A 104 3.38 -13.65 17.13
N ARG A 105 4.45 -14.32 16.70
CA ARG A 105 4.80 -15.69 17.13
C ARG A 105 3.64 -16.66 16.99
N MET A 106 2.99 -16.65 15.83
CA MET A 106 1.83 -17.50 15.53
C MET A 106 2.24 -18.88 15.06
N ASN A 107 1.32 -19.82 15.16
CA ASN A 107 1.47 -21.13 14.52
C ASN A 107 1.61 -20.98 12.99
N PRO A 108 2.41 -21.82 12.34
CA PRO A 108 2.54 -21.80 10.89
C PRO A 108 1.23 -22.08 10.19
N PHE A 109 0.93 -21.34 9.13
CA PHE A 109 -0.20 -21.61 8.22
C PHE A 109 0.24 -22.51 7.05
N ALA A 110 -0.73 -23.09 6.34
CA ALA A 110 -0.47 -23.93 5.16
C ALA A 110 -0.05 -23.05 3.97
N LEU A 111 1.15 -23.29 3.40
CA LEU A 111 1.70 -22.45 2.32
C LEU A 111 0.83 -22.46 1.05
N TRP A 112 0.15 -23.59 0.73
CA TRP A 112 -0.74 -23.66 -0.44
C TRP A 112 -1.86 -22.61 -0.39
N ALA A 113 -2.34 -22.25 0.82
CA ALA A 113 -3.37 -21.22 0.96
C ALA A 113 -2.86 -19.83 0.50
N ALA A 114 -1.58 -19.53 0.73
CA ALA A 114 -1.00 -18.28 0.25
C ALA A 114 -0.79 -18.30 -1.28
N TRP A 115 -0.54 -19.44 -1.90
CA TRP A 115 -0.50 -19.58 -3.35
C TRP A 115 -1.88 -19.38 -3.98
N ILE A 116 -2.94 -19.99 -3.42
CA ILE A 116 -4.32 -19.75 -3.87
C ILE A 116 -4.71 -18.28 -3.70
N CYS A 117 -4.37 -17.69 -2.56
CA CYS A 117 -4.61 -16.27 -2.32
C CYS A 117 -3.93 -15.41 -3.40
N TRP A 118 -2.67 -15.69 -3.76
CA TRP A 118 -1.97 -15.01 -4.83
C TRP A 118 -2.69 -15.15 -6.18
N GLY A 119 -3.08 -16.37 -6.55
CA GLY A 119 -3.78 -16.64 -7.80
C GLY A 119 -5.11 -15.88 -7.91
N LEU A 120 -5.93 -15.95 -6.86
CA LEU A 120 -7.22 -15.25 -6.81
C LEU A 120 -7.05 -13.73 -6.85
N TRP A 121 -6.14 -13.19 -6.03
CA TRP A 121 -5.89 -11.74 -5.99
C TRP A 121 -5.39 -11.19 -7.31
N THR A 122 -4.39 -11.84 -7.89
CA THR A 122 -3.79 -11.45 -9.18
C THR A 122 -4.82 -11.53 -10.32
N SER A 123 -5.59 -12.63 -10.37
CA SER A 123 -6.65 -12.81 -11.38
C SER A 123 -7.76 -11.77 -11.19
N GLY A 124 -8.21 -11.52 -9.95
CA GLY A 124 -9.21 -10.51 -9.65
C GLY A 124 -8.79 -9.13 -10.15
N THR A 125 -7.60 -8.68 -9.77
CA THR A 125 -7.06 -7.38 -10.20
C THR A 125 -6.88 -7.29 -11.72
N ALA A 126 -6.39 -8.36 -12.36
CA ALA A 126 -6.24 -8.39 -13.83
C ALA A 126 -7.59 -8.32 -14.54
N LEU A 127 -8.60 -9.07 -14.09
CA LEU A 127 -9.96 -9.01 -14.64
C LEU A 127 -10.59 -7.63 -14.46
N ARG A 128 -10.40 -6.99 -13.30
CA ARG A 128 -10.88 -5.62 -13.06
C ARG A 128 -10.29 -4.64 -14.07
N TRP A 129 -8.98 -4.74 -14.33
CA TRP A 129 -8.31 -3.90 -15.31
C TRP A 129 -8.82 -4.14 -16.73
N LEU A 130 -8.95 -5.42 -17.16
CA LEU A 130 -9.46 -5.79 -18.46
C LEU A 130 -10.88 -5.27 -18.70
N THR A 131 -11.76 -5.40 -17.71
CA THR A 131 -13.14 -4.90 -17.81
C THR A 131 -13.19 -3.38 -17.86
N GLY A 132 -12.32 -2.69 -17.13
CA GLY A 132 -12.25 -1.22 -17.12
C GLY A 132 -11.71 -0.64 -18.42
N VAL A 133 -10.71 -1.30 -19.04
CA VAL A 133 -10.04 -0.77 -20.25
C VAL A 133 -10.76 -1.19 -21.54
N TYR A 134 -11.16 -2.44 -21.65
CA TYR A 134 -11.73 -3.00 -22.88
C TYR A 134 -13.24 -3.19 -22.84
N HIS A 135 -13.89 -3.01 -21.69
CA HIS A 135 -15.33 -3.26 -21.48
C HIS A 135 -15.77 -4.69 -21.86
N TRP A 136 -14.82 -5.64 -21.94
CA TRP A 136 -15.08 -6.99 -22.37
C TRP A 136 -15.83 -7.77 -21.30
N GLN A 137 -17.03 -8.29 -21.67
CA GLN A 137 -17.89 -9.12 -20.80
C GLN A 137 -18.01 -8.59 -19.36
N TRP A 138 -17.97 -7.27 -19.21
CA TRP A 138 -17.85 -6.62 -17.90
C TRP A 138 -18.98 -6.99 -16.93
N GLN A 139 -20.19 -7.27 -17.44
CA GLN A 139 -21.32 -7.66 -16.60
C GLN A 139 -21.09 -8.97 -15.84
N VAL A 140 -20.22 -9.85 -16.33
CA VAL A 140 -19.83 -11.10 -15.68
C VAL A 140 -18.47 -10.98 -14.99
N LEU A 141 -17.49 -10.41 -15.71
CA LEU A 141 -16.11 -10.41 -15.24
C LEU A 141 -15.87 -9.40 -14.12
N LEU A 142 -16.64 -8.29 -14.06
CA LEU A 142 -16.50 -7.29 -13.00
C LEU A 142 -16.89 -7.86 -11.62
N PRO A 143 -18.08 -8.47 -11.42
CA PRO A 143 -18.43 -9.16 -10.17
C PRO A 143 -17.48 -10.31 -9.85
N LEU A 144 -17.04 -11.07 -10.85
CA LEU A 144 -16.10 -12.17 -10.66
C LEU A 144 -14.74 -11.68 -10.16
N SER A 145 -14.23 -10.56 -10.70
CA SER A 145 -12.99 -9.93 -10.24
C SER A 145 -13.07 -9.56 -8.75
N ALA A 146 -14.15 -8.88 -8.37
CA ALA A 146 -14.37 -8.45 -6.99
C ALA A 146 -14.57 -9.65 -6.03
N ALA A 147 -15.25 -10.72 -6.48
CA ALA A 147 -15.39 -11.97 -5.73
C ALA A 147 -14.02 -12.64 -5.49
N PHE A 148 -13.12 -12.65 -6.48
CA PHE A 148 -11.78 -13.22 -6.34
C PHE A 148 -10.93 -12.43 -5.35
N GLU A 149 -10.96 -11.11 -5.39
CA GLU A 149 -10.24 -10.26 -4.44
C GLU A 149 -10.77 -10.45 -3.01
N LEU A 150 -12.08 -10.51 -2.82
CA LEU A 150 -12.70 -10.76 -1.53
C LEU A 150 -12.33 -12.15 -0.98
N ALA A 151 -12.42 -13.19 -1.81
CA ALA A 151 -12.06 -14.56 -1.42
C ALA A 151 -10.56 -14.65 -1.05
N ALA A 152 -9.68 -14.02 -1.82
CA ALA A 152 -8.25 -13.94 -1.52
C ALA A 152 -7.99 -13.31 -0.15
N PHE A 153 -8.65 -12.19 0.14
CA PHE A 153 -8.51 -11.51 1.42
C PHE A 153 -9.05 -12.34 2.60
N LEU A 154 -10.15 -13.07 2.43
CA LEU A 154 -10.66 -13.95 3.47
C LEU A 154 -9.68 -15.10 3.76
N ILE A 155 -9.06 -15.69 2.73
CA ILE A 155 -8.00 -16.69 2.89
C ILE A 155 -6.80 -16.09 3.63
N PHE A 156 -6.33 -14.90 3.20
CA PHE A 156 -5.25 -14.18 3.87
C PHE A 156 -5.56 -13.96 5.35
N SER A 157 -6.73 -13.38 5.65
CA SER A 157 -7.16 -13.09 7.02
C SER A 157 -7.17 -14.33 7.90
N LYS A 158 -7.68 -15.47 7.39
CA LYS A 158 -7.67 -16.75 8.10
C LYS A 158 -6.23 -17.22 8.40
N CYS A 159 -5.30 -17.04 7.46
CA CYS A 159 -3.91 -17.45 7.64
C CYS A 159 -3.17 -16.61 8.67
N VAL A 160 -3.43 -15.27 8.71
CA VAL A 160 -2.71 -14.34 9.59
C VAL A 160 -3.40 -14.05 10.91
N SER A 161 -4.61 -14.58 11.16
CA SER A 161 -5.35 -14.46 12.43
C SER A 161 -5.21 -15.68 13.35
N GLY A 162 -4.35 -16.63 13.03
CA GLY A 162 -4.14 -17.87 13.79
C GLY A 162 -3.80 -17.65 15.26
N HIS A 163 -3.98 -18.69 16.07
CA HIS A 163 -3.74 -18.66 17.50
C HIS A 163 -2.25 -18.68 17.84
N ARG A 164 -1.88 -17.99 18.94
CA ARG A 164 -0.56 -18.12 19.56
C ARG A 164 -0.45 -19.48 20.25
N PRO A 165 0.75 -20.10 20.35
CA PRO A 165 0.98 -21.24 21.22
C PRO A 165 0.58 -20.91 22.67
N GLN A 166 0.05 -21.88 23.40
CA GLN A 166 -0.45 -21.71 24.77
C GLN A 166 0.62 -21.20 25.78
N ASP A 167 1.91 -21.46 25.52
CA ASP A 167 3.03 -21.05 26.37
C ASP A 167 3.48 -19.58 26.19
N SER A 168 2.92 -18.83 25.26
CA SER A 168 3.20 -17.42 25.10
C SER A 168 2.40 -16.61 26.14
N GLY A 169 2.92 -16.47 27.38
CA GLY A 169 2.24 -15.80 28.48
C GLY A 169 1.35 -14.62 28.07
N LYS A 170 0.31 -14.33 28.86
CA LYS A 170 -0.75 -13.32 28.64
C LYS A 170 -0.21 -11.89 28.42
N ARG A 171 0.56 -11.66 27.34
CA ARG A 171 0.87 -10.30 26.89
C ARG A 171 -0.35 -9.74 26.16
N GLY A 172 -0.86 -8.61 26.63
CA GLY A 172 -1.94 -7.88 25.97
C GLY A 172 -1.61 -7.58 24.50
N LEU A 173 -2.63 -7.29 23.70
CA LEU A 173 -2.47 -6.97 22.29
C LEU A 173 -1.67 -5.66 22.14
N GLU A 174 -0.52 -5.71 21.43
CA GLU A 174 0.27 -4.50 21.15
C GLU A 174 -0.56 -3.50 20.33
N LYS A 175 -0.49 -2.20 20.66
CA LYS A 175 -1.37 -1.17 20.04
C LYS A 175 -1.22 -1.06 18.53
N TRP A 176 -0.01 -1.26 17.99
CA TRP A 176 0.21 -1.27 16.55
C TRP A 176 -0.60 -2.38 15.84
N VAL A 177 -0.83 -3.51 16.51
CA VAL A 177 -1.65 -4.61 15.97
C VAL A 177 -3.11 -4.19 15.87
N LEU A 178 -3.65 -3.43 16.83
CA LEU A 178 -5.00 -2.87 16.75
C LEU A 178 -5.16 -1.96 15.54
N VAL A 179 -4.15 -1.14 15.24
CA VAL A 179 -4.15 -0.27 14.05
C VAL A 179 -4.15 -1.10 12.75
N VAL A 180 -3.34 -2.17 12.70
CA VAL A 180 -3.34 -3.09 11.54
C VAL A 180 -4.67 -3.83 11.41
N ILE A 181 -5.31 -4.21 12.52
CA ILE A 181 -6.66 -4.81 12.50
C ILE A 181 -7.69 -3.81 11.96
N THR A 182 -7.64 -2.55 12.39
CA THR A 182 -8.53 -1.49 11.84
C THR A 182 -8.33 -1.35 10.33
N ALA A 183 -7.08 -1.34 9.85
CA ALA A 183 -6.79 -1.33 8.42
C ALA A 183 -7.34 -2.57 7.69
N ALA A 184 -7.23 -3.76 8.29
CA ALA A 184 -7.78 -4.99 7.73
C ALA A 184 -9.31 -4.97 7.68
N VAL A 185 -9.98 -4.40 8.68
CA VAL A 185 -11.44 -4.14 8.67
C VAL A 185 -11.79 -3.15 7.57
N GLY A 186 -11.00 -2.09 7.40
CA GLY A 186 -11.15 -1.13 6.30
C GLY A 186 -11.02 -1.80 4.92
N LEU A 187 -10.04 -2.69 4.73
CA LEU A 187 -9.90 -3.46 3.50
C LEU A 187 -11.09 -4.40 3.27
N LEU A 188 -11.57 -5.09 4.31
CA LEU A 188 -12.77 -5.93 4.19
C LEU A 188 -13.99 -5.10 3.76
N ALA A 189 -14.20 -3.95 4.39
CA ALA A 189 -15.28 -3.04 4.03
C ALA A 189 -15.14 -2.56 2.56
N THR A 190 -13.94 -2.20 2.14
CA THR A 190 -13.63 -1.83 0.76
C THR A 190 -13.98 -2.94 -0.23
N LEU A 191 -13.56 -4.19 0.06
CA LEU A 191 -13.82 -5.33 -0.82
C LEU A 191 -15.31 -5.69 -0.87
N LEU A 192 -16.03 -5.59 0.24
CA LEU A 192 -17.48 -5.81 0.28
C LEU A 192 -18.24 -4.72 -0.51
N VAL A 193 -17.85 -3.46 -0.35
CA VAL A 193 -18.42 -2.35 -1.11
C VAL A 193 -18.12 -2.48 -2.60
N ASN A 194 -16.86 -2.85 -2.96
CA ASN A 194 -16.48 -3.12 -4.35
C ASN A 194 -17.30 -4.25 -4.96
N PHE A 195 -17.47 -5.37 -4.24
CA PHE A 195 -18.27 -6.50 -4.70
C PHE A 195 -19.75 -6.12 -4.87
N GLY A 196 -20.34 -5.43 -3.89
CA GLY A 196 -21.72 -4.94 -3.99
C GLY A 196 -21.92 -3.96 -5.14
N ALA A 197 -20.98 -3.02 -5.34
CA ALA A 197 -21.00 -2.08 -6.46
C ALA A 197 -20.85 -2.80 -7.82
N ALA A 198 -19.95 -3.77 -7.91
CA ALA A 198 -19.76 -4.57 -9.12
C ALA A 198 -21.02 -5.36 -9.50
N LEU A 199 -21.70 -5.98 -8.52
CA LEU A 199 -23.00 -6.64 -8.74
C LEU A 199 -24.08 -5.66 -9.17
N PHE A 200 -24.18 -4.50 -8.50
CA PHE A 200 -25.15 -3.47 -8.84
C PHE A 200 -24.96 -2.98 -10.29
N LEU A 201 -23.72 -2.67 -10.67
CA LEU A 201 -23.39 -2.26 -12.04
C LEU A 201 -23.74 -3.36 -13.04
N ALA A 202 -23.38 -4.62 -12.77
CA ALA A 202 -23.67 -5.74 -13.67
C ALA A 202 -25.16 -5.93 -13.93
N ILE A 203 -26.02 -5.64 -12.95
CA ILE A 203 -27.48 -5.83 -13.06
C ILE A 203 -28.18 -4.58 -13.59
N ARG A 204 -27.72 -3.39 -13.20
CA ARG A 204 -28.45 -2.12 -13.41
C ARG A 204 -27.61 -1.06 -14.12
N GLY A 205 -26.31 -1.22 -14.24
CA GLY A 205 -25.42 -0.22 -14.83
C GLY A 205 -25.46 -0.22 -16.36
N ALA A 206 -25.14 0.92 -16.94
CA ALA A 206 -24.94 1.08 -18.39
C ALA A 206 -23.45 0.91 -18.79
N SER A 207 -22.53 0.95 -17.80
CA SER A 207 -21.08 0.86 -18.02
C SER A 207 -20.39 0.21 -16.81
N SER A 208 -19.11 -0.14 -16.96
CA SER A 208 -18.30 -0.75 -15.91
C SER A 208 -17.71 0.23 -14.88
N ASP A 209 -17.94 1.52 -15.07
CA ASP A 209 -17.42 2.58 -14.21
C ASP A 209 -18.35 2.97 -13.09
N LEU A 210 -17.77 3.27 -11.93
CA LEU A 210 -18.49 3.79 -10.78
C LEU A 210 -18.92 5.24 -11.04
N PRO A 211 -20.16 5.63 -10.64
CA PRO A 211 -20.59 7.02 -10.72
C PRO A 211 -19.63 7.95 -9.95
N PRO A 212 -19.32 9.16 -10.45
CA PRO A 212 -18.28 10.04 -9.88
C PRO A 212 -18.43 10.34 -8.39
N GLY A 213 -19.66 10.58 -7.92
CA GLY A 213 -19.93 10.86 -6.50
C GLY A 213 -19.75 9.64 -5.59
N PHE A 214 -19.96 8.43 -6.11
CA PHE A 214 -19.68 7.19 -5.40
C PHE A 214 -18.20 6.87 -5.43
N ASP A 215 -17.55 6.98 -6.60
CA ASP A 215 -16.12 6.76 -6.79
C ASP A 215 -15.27 7.61 -5.84
N GLN A 216 -15.62 8.90 -5.66
CA GLN A 216 -14.92 9.77 -4.73
C GLN A 216 -14.98 9.27 -3.27
N ARG A 217 -16.15 8.79 -2.82
CA ARG A 217 -16.31 8.24 -1.46
C ARG A 217 -15.59 6.90 -1.32
N PHE A 218 -15.67 6.08 -2.34
CA PHE A 218 -15.01 4.79 -2.39
C PHE A 218 -13.49 4.93 -2.33
N LEU A 219 -12.91 5.90 -3.05
CA LEU A 219 -11.48 6.24 -2.96
C LEU A 219 -11.05 6.67 -1.54
N VAL A 220 -11.91 7.37 -0.79
CA VAL A 220 -11.62 7.68 0.62
C VAL A 220 -11.60 6.40 1.46
N LEU A 221 -12.52 5.47 1.23
CA LEU A 221 -12.53 4.18 1.94
C LEU A 221 -11.28 3.36 1.62
N GLU A 222 -10.89 3.25 0.35
CA GLU A 222 -9.70 2.51 -0.10
C GLU A 222 -8.41 3.09 0.47
N THR A 223 -8.27 4.42 0.47
CA THR A 223 -7.02 5.07 0.89
C THR A 223 -6.98 5.30 2.40
N TRP A 224 -7.93 6.03 2.94
CA TRP A 224 -7.97 6.40 4.36
C TRP A 224 -8.55 5.32 5.27
N GLY A 225 -9.45 4.47 4.75
CA GLY A 225 -9.97 3.35 5.53
C GLY A 225 -9.02 2.16 5.61
N PHE A 226 -8.22 1.95 4.58
CA PHE A 226 -7.33 0.78 4.47
C PHE A 226 -5.85 1.16 4.45
N LEU A 227 -5.36 1.89 3.42
CA LEU A 227 -3.92 2.05 3.21
C LEU A 227 -3.25 2.91 4.29
N VAL A 228 -3.84 4.04 4.67
CA VAL A 228 -3.27 4.97 5.64
C VAL A 228 -3.13 4.33 7.02
N PRO A 229 -4.16 3.69 7.61
CA PRO A 229 -3.99 2.97 8.88
C PRO A 229 -2.98 1.82 8.79
N PHE A 230 -2.87 1.15 7.64
CA PHE A 230 -1.86 0.11 7.44
C PHE A 230 -0.44 0.69 7.56
N VAL A 231 -0.19 1.81 6.88
CA VAL A 231 1.08 2.54 6.99
C VAL A 231 1.33 2.96 8.45
N TRP A 232 0.33 3.49 9.16
CA TRP A 232 0.51 3.92 10.55
C TRP A 232 0.83 2.75 11.49
N GLY A 233 0.17 1.61 11.33
CA GLY A 233 0.42 0.42 12.14
C GLY A 233 1.86 -0.08 12.02
N PHE A 234 2.34 -0.23 10.80
CA PHE A 234 3.74 -0.63 10.57
C PHE A 234 4.74 0.47 10.90
N SER A 235 4.39 1.73 10.67
CA SER A 235 5.19 2.87 11.13
C SER A 235 5.38 2.85 12.65
N ALA A 236 4.34 2.57 13.40
CA ALA A 236 4.41 2.46 14.86
C ALA A 236 5.37 1.37 15.34
N LYS A 237 5.46 0.26 14.59
CA LYS A 237 6.38 -0.86 14.92
C LYS A 237 7.83 -0.57 14.52
N TRP A 238 8.06 0.04 13.37
CA TRP A 238 9.40 0.09 12.76
C TRP A 238 10.07 1.46 12.79
N LEU A 239 9.33 2.57 12.64
CA LEU A 239 9.94 3.90 12.54
C LEU A 239 10.74 4.33 13.78
N PRO A 240 10.30 4.06 15.03
CA PRO A 240 11.12 4.40 16.18
C PRO A 240 12.51 3.78 16.12
N ILE A 241 12.60 2.51 15.65
CA ILE A 241 13.85 1.79 15.53
C ILE A 241 14.68 2.31 14.35
N PHE A 242 14.04 2.54 13.19
CA PHE A 242 14.75 2.93 11.96
C PHE A 242 15.24 4.37 12.00
N LEU A 243 14.46 5.27 12.57
CA LEU A 243 14.77 6.69 12.65
C LEU A 243 15.48 7.10 13.93
N GLY A 244 15.66 6.19 14.89
CA GLY A 244 16.26 6.47 16.18
C GLY A 244 15.41 7.39 17.06
N LEU A 245 14.07 7.27 16.98
CA LEU A 245 13.11 8.07 17.74
C LEU A 245 12.80 7.43 19.09
N ARG A 246 12.18 8.22 19.99
CA ARG A 246 11.55 7.71 21.22
C ARG A 246 10.43 6.72 20.89
N PRO A 247 10.06 5.84 21.84
CA PRO A 247 8.86 5.02 21.71
C PRO A 247 7.62 5.89 21.41
N ILE A 248 6.71 5.35 20.59
CA ILE A 248 5.50 6.06 20.17
C ILE A 248 4.58 6.41 21.36
N ARG A 249 3.71 7.40 21.17
CA ARG A 249 2.59 7.70 22.08
C ARG A 249 1.39 6.82 21.71
N GLU A 250 1.31 5.63 22.30
CA GLU A 250 0.31 4.60 21.92
C GLU A 250 -1.13 5.11 21.98
N ARG A 251 -1.51 5.86 23.03
CA ARG A 251 -2.86 6.44 23.16
C ARG A 251 -3.12 7.46 22.06
N GLY A 252 -2.13 8.30 21.73
CA GLY A 252 -2.23 9.27 20.63
C GLY A 252 -2.45 8.59 19.29
N LEU A 253 -1.79 7.46 19.03
CA LEU A 253 -1.99 6.71 17.79
C LEU A 253 -3.43 6.14 17.69
N LEU A 254 -4.00 5.66 18.78
CA LEU A 254 -5.40 5.19 18.79
C LEU A 254 -6.38 6.34 18.55
N VAL A 255 -6.11 7.53 19.10
CA VAL A 255 -6.92 8.73 18.84
C VAL A 255 -6.82 9.13 17.37
N ALA A 256 -5.61 9.08 16.76
CA ALA A 256 -5.43 9.34 15.34
C ALA A 256 -6.27 8.38 14.48
N VAL A 257 -6.25 7.09 14.79
CA VAL A 257 -7.05 6.06 14.09
C VAL A 257 -8.55 6.32 14.29
N GLY A 258 -8.99 6.69 15.49
CA GLY A 258 -10.38 7.07 15.76
C GLY A 258 -10.84 8.26 14.92
N ALA A 259 -10.07 9.35 14.89
CA ALA A 259 -10.35 10.53 14.06
C ALA A 259 -10.41 10.15 12.56
N ASN A 260 -9.46 9.35 12.09
CA ASN A 260 -9.45 8.86 10.72
C ASN A 260 -10.69 8.01 10.39
N SER A 261 -11.09 7.11 11.28
CA SER A 261 -12.29 6.27 11.09
C SER A 261 -13.57 7.11 11.03
N ILE A 262 -13.69 8.14 11.87
CA ILE A 262 -14.80 9.12 11.80
C ILE A 262 -14.76 9.83 10.44
N GLY A 263 -13.60 10.27 9.97
CA GLY A 263 -13.44 10.88 8.65
C GLY A 263 -13.90 9.97 7.51
N VAL A 264 -13.53 8.69 7.53
CA VAL A 264 -13.99 7.71 6.54
C VAL A 264 -15.50 7.52 6.59
N LEU A 265 -16.09 7.35 7.78
CA LEU A 265 -17.54 7.17 7.94
C LEU A 265 -18.32 8.40 7.49
N THR A 266 -17.84 9.61 7.80
CA THR A 266 -18.46 10.85 7.36
C THR A 266 -18.35 11.04 5.84
N ALA A 267 -17.24 10.60 5.22
CA ALA A 267 -17.13 10.60 3.75
C ALA A 267 -18.13 9.64 3.12
N MET A 268 -18.27 8.42 3.65
CA MET A 268 -19.24 7.44 3.15
C MET A 268 -20.68 7.96 3.30
N ALA A 269 -20.98 8.71 4.35
CA ALA A 269 -22.27 9.38 4.55
C ALA A 269 -22.49 10.59 3.61
N GLY A 270 -21.46 11.02 2.85
CA GLY A 270 -21.55 12.12 1.88
C GLY A 270 -21.11 13.48 2.43
N TRP A 271 -20.66 13.58 3.68
CA TRP A 271 -20.21 14.84 4.30
C TRP A 271 -18.72 15.06 4.08
N ILE A 272 -18.35 15.27 2.81
CA ILE A 272 -16.95 15.27 2.37
C ILE A 272 -16.10 16.34 3.07
N THR A 273 -16.61 17.57 3.23
CA THR A 273 -15.87 18.65 3.92
C THR A 273 -15.56 18.29 5.37
N LEU A 274 -16.56 17.77 6.11
CA LEU A 274 -16.36 17.32 7.48
C LEU A 274 -15.38 16.13 7.56
N ALA A 275 -15.50 15.23 6.58
CA ALA A 275 -14.59 14.08 6.46
C ALA A 275 -13.13 14.52 6.36
N VAL A 276 -12.82 15.46 5.46
CA VAL A 276 -11.42 15.88 5.23
C VAL A 276 -10.85 16.61 6.46
N ILE A 277 -11.67 17.30 7.24
CA ILE A 277 -11.26 17.93 8.51
C ILE A 277 -10.87 16.84 9.54
N TRP A 278 -11.66 15.78 9.65
CA TRP A 278 -11.32 14.64 10.52
C TRP A 278 -10.06 13.91 10.05
N LEU A 279 -9.87 13.74 8.73
CA LEU A 279 -8.68 13.12 8.16
C LEU A 279 -7.43 13.98 8.41
N LEU A 280 -7.52 15.31 8.28
CA LEU A 280 -6.44 16.24 8.66
C LEU A 280 -6.08 16.10 10.15
N SER A 281 -7.08 16.06 11.00
CA SER A 281 -6.85 15.83 12.43
C SER A 281 -6.16 14.51 12.69
N GLY A 282 -6.60 13.43 12.03
CA GLY A 282 -6.00 12.10 12.12
C GLY A 282 -4.51 12.08 11.72
N ILE A 283 -4.15 12.65 10.57
CA ILE A 283 -2.76 12.68 10.12
C ILE A 283 -1.87 13.53 11.02
N CYS A 284 -2.34 14.69 11.48
CA CYS A 284 -1.58 15.55 12.41
C CYS A 284 -1.34 14.85 13.75
N ILE A 285 -2.37 14.21 14.32
CA ILE A 285 -2.25 13.45 15.57
C ILE A 285 -1.32 12.25 15.36
N SER A 286 -1.36 11.57 14.19
CA SER A 286 -0.48 10.44 13.90
C SER A 286 1.00 10.86 13.87
N ILE A 287 1.33 12.00 13.25
CA ILE A 287 2.69 12.56 13.21
C ILE A 287 3.18 12.84 14.62
N TRP A 288 2.35 13.44 15.47
CA TRP A 288 2.66 13.69 16.88
C TRP A 288 2.81 12.38 17.67
N ALA A 289 1.94 11.41 17.45
CA ALA A 289 1.98 10.11 18.13
C ALA A 289 3.21 9.28 17.74
N LEU A 290 3.59 9.28 16.47
CA LEU A 290 4.78 8.63 15.93
C LEU A 290 6.08 9.40 16.21
N ARG A 291 6.00 10.61 16.76
CA ARG A 291 7.13 11.49 17.11
C ARG A 291 7.99 11.91 15.92
N LEU A 292 7.39 11.99 14.72
CA LEU A 292 8.12 12.25 13.48
C LEU A 292 8.73 13.67 13.40
N ALA A 293 8.11 14.64 14.10
CA ALA A 293 8.62 16.01 14.20
C ALA A 293 9.70 16.19 15.29
N GLU A 294 9.92 15.17 16.13
CA GLU A 294 10.90 15.24 17.21
C GLU A 294 12.34 14.97 16.71
N ALA A 295 13.31 15.50 17.45
CA ALA A 295 14.70 15.16 17.22
C ALA A 295 14.98 13.68 17.54
N ARG A 296 15.85 13.07 16.76
CA ARG A 296 16.31 11.70 17.01
C ARG A 296 17.10 11.61 18.31
N GLN A 297 16.94 10.51 19.05
CA GLN A 297 17.72 10.22 20.25
C GLN A 297 18.98 9.42 19.94
N GLN A 298 18.93 8.62 18.88
CA GLN A 298 20.01 7.76 18.42
C GLN A 298 20.24 7.95 16.92
N PRO A 299 21.40 7.61 16.38
CA PRO A 299 21.63 7.59 14.95
C PRO A 299 20.60 6.70 14.25
N ALA A 300 20.07 7.18 13.11
CA ALA A 300 19.18 6.39 12.28
C ALA A 300 19.87 5.11 11.76
N LYS A 301 19.15 3.99 11.74
CA LYS A 301 19.69 2.72 11.24
C LYS A 301 19.64 2.69 9.71
N THR A 302 20.65 3.24 9.08
CA THR A 302 20.76 3.35 7.60
C THR A 302 21.63 2.27 6.95
N LYS A 303 22.06 1.25 7.70
CA LYS A 303 22.84 0.13 7.12
C LYS A 303 22.02 -0.54 6.00
N GLY A 304 22.60 -0.60 4.80
CA GLY A 304 21.98 -1.22 3.62
C GLY A 304 20.99 -0.34 2.85
N VAL A 305 20.80 0.92 3.24
CA VAL A 305 19.97 1.91 2.53
C VAL A 305 20.71 3.26 2.45
N HIS A 306 20.17 4.20 1.66
CA HIS A 306 20.76 5.54 1.57
C HIS A 306 20.54 6.36 2.86
N THR A 307 21.50 7.18 3.25
CA THR A 307 21.48 7.96 4.50
C THR A 307 20.36 9.01 4.56
N SER A 308 19.83 9.45 3.41
CA SER A 308 18.69 10.37 3.31
C SER A 308 17.32 9.73 3.58
N PHE A 309 17.24 8.40 3.69
CA PHE A 309 16.01 7.66 3.95
C PHE A 309 15.09 8.30 5.02
N PRO A 310 15.61 8.79 6.19
CA PRO A 310 14.74 9.40 7.20
C PRO A 310 14.05 10.69 6.75
N ILE A 311 14.67 11.43 5.82
CA ILE A 311 14.10 12.67 5.26
C ILE A 311 12.87 12.33 4.41
N PHE A 312 12.97 11.33 3.54
CA PHE A 312 11.86 10.91 2.68
C PHE A 312 10.69 10.33 3.48
N VAL A 313 10.95 9.60 4.56
CA VAL A 313 9.88 9.16 5.47
C VAL A 313 9.14 10.34 6.09
N ARG A 314 9.85 11.38 6.54
CA ARG A 314 9.21 12.59 7.09
C ARG A 314 8.47 13.40 6.02
N SER A 315 9.06 13.55 4.83
CA SER A 315 8.42 14.25 3.71
C SER A 315 7.14 13.54 3.25
N ALA A 316 7.08 12.21 3.30
CA ALA A 316 5.85 11.47 3.02
C ALA A 316 4.70 11.91 3.94
N TYR A 317 4.93 12.00 5.25
CA TYR A 317 3.89 12.46 6.17
C TYR A 317 3.50 13.93 5.96
N LEU A 318 4.43 14.79 5.52
CA LEU A 318 4.11 16.16 5.10
C LEU A 318 3.17 16.15 3.89
N TRP A 319 3.39 15.28 2.91
CA TRP A 319 2.48 15.09 1.78
C TRP A 319 1.09 14.64 2.22
N GLY A 320 0.97 13.83 3.27
CA GLY A 320 -0.33 13.47 3.85
C GLY A 320 -1.10 14.69 4.40
N ILE A 321 -0.40 15.65 5.03
CA ILE A 321 -1.00 16.93 5.44
C ILE A 321 -1.42 17.75 4.21
N ILE A 322 -0.53 17.89 3.23
CA ILE A 322 -0.82 18.63 1.98
C ILE A 322 -2.05 18.04 1.29
N ALA A 323 -2.15 16.71 1.21
CA ALA A 323 -3.30 16.04 0.62
C ALA A 323 -4.62 16.43 1.28
N THR A 324 -4.66 16.46 2.61
CA THR A 324 -5.87 16.84 3.35
C THR A 324 -6.19 18.34 3.26
N ILE A 325 -5.19 19.22 3.27
CA ILE A 325 -5.38 20.67 3.03
C ILE A 325 -5.95 20.91 1.64
N LEU A 326 -5.40 20.26 0.61
CA LEU A 326 -5.95 20.33 -0.76
C LEU A 326 -7.38 19.77 -0.83
N GLY A 327 -7.69 18.71 -0.09
CA GLY A 327 -9.03 18.16 0.02
C GLY A 327 -10.04 19.16 0.64
N ILE A 328 -9.63 19.89 1.69
CA ILE A 328 -10.46 20.96 2.28
C ILE A 328 -10.67 22.07 1.26
N TRP A 329 -9.61 22.52 0.58
CA TRP A 329 -9.74 23.53 -0.48
C TRP A 329 -10.68 23.05 -1.59
N ALA A 330 -10.50 21.82 -2.08
CA ALA A 330 -11.35 21.23 -3.10
C ALA A 330 -12.83 21.17 -2.70
N SER A 331 -13.12 20.93 -1.42
CA SER A 331 -14.52 20.88 -0.92
C SER A 331 -15.16 22.26 -0.80
N ALA A 332 -14.37 23.34 -0.78
CA ALA A 332 -14.84 24.72 -0.63
C ALA A 332 -15.05 25.42 -1.99
N VAL A 333 -14.47 24.93 -3.09
CA VAL A 333 -14.47 25.58 -4.41
C VAL A 333 -15.39 24.84 -5.39
N ARG A 334 -16.17 25.62 -6.19
CA ARG A 334 -17.13 25.04 -7.16
C ARG A 334 -16.48 24.23 -8.28
N ASN A 335 -15.35 24.69 -8.84
CA ASN A 335 -14.61 24.01 -9.92
C ASN A 335 -13.37 23.31 -9.36
N SER A 336 -13.59 22.24 -8.63
CA SER A 336 -12.55 21.60 -7.79
C SER A 336 -11.91 20.34 -8.38
N HIS A 337 -12.27 19.95 -9.61
CA HIS A 337 -11.80 18.68 -10.20
C HIS A 337 -10.27 18.53 -10.17
N GLY A 338 -9.51 19.53 -10.60
CA GLY A 338 -8.05 19.51 -10.54
C GLY A 338 -7.49 19.51 -9.12
N ILE A 339 -8.15 20.22 -8.19
CA ILE A 339 -7.72 20.25 -6.78
C ILE A 339 -7.94 18.88 -6.12
N TRP A 340 -9.05 18.20 -6.42
CA TRP A 340 -9.28 16.82 -5.97
C TRP A 340 -8.24 15.85 -6.55
N GLY A 341 -7.89 15.99 -7.83
CA GLY A 341 -6.83 15.22 -8.46
C GLY A 341 -5.49 15.44 -7.76
N ALA A 342 -5.12 16.69 -7.54
CA ALA A 342 -3.90 17.07 -6.82
C ALA A 342 -3.87 16.53 -5.38
N SER A 343 -4.99 16.60 -4.65
CA SER A 343 -5.15 15.99 -3.32
C SER A 343 -4.91 14.47 -3.35
N ARG A 344 -5.48 13.77 -4.33
CA ARG A 344 -5.29 12.31 -4.51
C ARG A 344 -3.83 11.97 -4.80
N HIS A 345 -3.15 12.72 -5.69
CA HIS A 345 -1.74 12.48 -6.00
C HIS A 345 -0.81 12.82 -4.83
N ALA A 346 -1.09 13.88 -4.08
CA ALA A 346 -0.37 14.19 -2.85
C ALA A 346 -0.48 13.03 -1.83
N LEU A 347 -1.66 12.40 -1.73
CA LEU A 347 -1.85 11.23 -0.85
C LEU A 347 -1.19 9.97 -1.42
N THR A 348 -1.47 9.62 -2.68
CA THR A 348 -1.09 8.30 -3.24
C THR A 348 0.38 8.27 -3.63
N VAL A 349 0.90 9.28 -4.29
CA VAL A 349 2.30 9.37 -4.71
C VAL A 349 3.15 10.00 -3.61
N GLY A 350 2.74 11.17 -3.11
CA GLY A 350 3.50 11.91 -2.10
C GLY A 350 3.62 11.16 -0.78
N PHE A 351 2.52 10.63 -0.24
CA PHE A 351 2.55 9.90 1.03
C PHE A 351 2.75 8.39 0.84
N LEU A 352 1.79 7.69 0.21
CA LEU A 352 1.79 6.23 0.20
C LEU A 352 2.95 5.65 -0.62
N ALA A 353 3.16 6.08 -1.87
CA ALA A 353 4.24 5.55 -2.69
C ALA A 353 5.62 5.90 -2.11
N THR A 354 5.82 7.11 -1.58
CA THR A 354 7.08 7.49 -0.92
C THR A 354 7.35 6.61 0.31
N MET A 355 6.32 6.27 1.10
CA MET A 355 6.45 5.31 2.21
C MET A 355 6.80 3.91 1.71
N VAL A 356 6.14 3.42 0.65
CA VAL A 356 6.45 2.10 0.07
C VAL A 356 7.88 2.07 -0.48
N PHE A 357 8.33 3.11 -1.19
CA PHE A 357 9.70 3.19 -1.72
C PHE A 357 10.73 3.26 -0.60
N SER A 358 10.48 4.06 0.44
CA SER A 358 11.41 4.22 1.55
C SER A 358 11.49 2.95 2.41
N ILE A 359 10.35 2.44 2.87
CA ILE A 359 10.30 1.30 3.79
C ILE A 359 10.49 -0.03 3.04
N GLY A 360 9.91 -0.17 1.83
CA GLY A 360 10.05 -1.38 1.02
C GLY A 360 11.51 -1.71 0.73
N GLN A 361 12.31 -0.76 0.24
CA GLN A 361 13.74 -0.96 -0.01
C GLN A 361 14.56 -1.20 1.28
N ARG A 362 14.00 -0.89 2.44
CA ARG A 362 14.62 -1.18 3.75
C ARG A 362 14.33 -2.59 4.25
N ILE A 363 13.10 -3.10 4.06
CA ILE A 363 12.67 -4.36 4.67
C ILE A 363 12.68 -5.54 3.70
N LEU A 364 12.35 -5.33 2.42
CA LEU A 364 12.22 -6.41 1.46
C LEU A 364 13.52 -7.19 1.22
N PRO A 365 14.71 -6.54 1.15
CA PRO A 365 15.97 -7.27 1.06
C PRO A 365 16.21 -8.23 2.23
N ALA A 366 15.89 -7.80 3.46
CA ALA A 366 16.02 -8.64 4.65
C ALA A 366 15.02 -9.81 4.64
N PHE A 367 13.78 -9.57 4.20
CA PHE A 367 12.73 -10.59 4.15
C PHE A 367 12.92 -11.59 2.99
N SER A 368 13.61 -11.19 1.93
CA SER A 368 13.88 -12.05 0.77
C SER A 368 15.13 -12.95 0.93
N GLY A 369 15.54 -13.25 2.15
CA GLY A 369 16.68 -14.13 2.43
C GLY A 369 17.91 -13.38 2.96
N MET A 370 17.71 -12.34 3.81
CA MET A 370 18.76 -11.55 4.45
C MET A 370 19.73 -10.87 3.46
N ARG A 371 19.19 -10.43 2.32
CA ARG A 371 19.96 -9.75 1.28
C ARG A 371 20.24 -8.29 1.66
N LEU A 372 21.25 -7.70 1.03
CA LEU A 372 21.42 -6.25 1.02
C LEU A 372 20.76 -5.67 -0.22
N LEU A 373 20.26 -4.44 -0.12
CA LEU A 373 19.74 -3.70 -1.28
C LEU A 373 20.85 -3.58 -2.34
N PHE A 374 20.51 -3.87 -3.60
CA PHE A 374 21.46 -3.84 -4.70
C PHE A 374 22.21 -2.51 -4.79
N SER A 375 21.47 -1.39 -4.72
CA SER A 375 22.08 -0.07 -4.75
C SER A 375 21.33 0.96 -3.90
N SER A 376 22.02 1.51 -2.90
CA SER A 376 21.51 2.65 -2.12
C SER A 376 21.42 3.94 -2.95
N LYS A 377 22.25 4.09 -4.00
CA LYS A 377 22.20 5.24 -4.92
C LYS A 377 20.95 5.19 -5.80
N LEU A 378 20.57 4.01 -6.31
CA LEU A 378 19.31 3.84 -7.04
C LEU A 378 18.10 4.10 -6.14
N MET A 379 18.17 3.74 -4.85
CA MET A 379 17.15 4.11 -3.88
C MET A 379 17.00 5.64 -3.78
N LEU A 380 18.10 6.37 -3.60
CA LEU A 380 18.07 7.84 -3.56
C LEU A 380 17.48 8.41 -4.85
N PHE A 381 17.94 7.92 -5.99
CA PHE A 381 17.51 8.42 -7.30
C PHE A 381 16.01 8.18 -7.53
N SER A 382 15.48 7.00 -7.21
CA SER A 382 14.04 6.71 -7.31
C SER A 382 13.20 7.61 -6.39
N LEU A 383 13.66 7.88 -5.17
CA LEU A 383 12.97 8.75 -4.22
C LEU A 383 13.00 10.23 -4.63
N LEU A 384 14.10 10.70 -5.19
CA LEU A 384 14.21 12.06 -5.74
C LEU A 384 13.28 12.24 -6.95
N LEU A 385 13.31 11.33 -7.90
CA LEU A 385 12.41 11.37 -9.07
C LEU A 385 10.94 11.32 -8.64
N LEU A 386 10.59 10.45 -7.70
CA LEU A 386 9.23 10.37 -7.19
C LEU A 386 8.78 11.68 -6.54
N THR A 387 9.65 12.31 -5.73
CA THR A 387 9.37 13.59 -5.09
C THR A 387 9.21 14.72 -6.11
N ILE A 388 10.08 14.79 -7.11
CA ILE A 388 10.02 15.78 -8.18
C ILE A 388 8.76 15.57 -9.03
N GLY A 389 8.49 14.33 -9.43
CA GLY A 389 7.30 13.95 -10.20
C GLY A 389 6.01 14.34 -9.48
N CYS A 390 5.91 13.99 -8.19
CA CYS A 390 4.76 14.34 -7.36
C CYS A 390 4.58 15.85 -7.21
N LEU A 391 5.67 16.61 -6.97
CA LEU A 391 5.61 18.08 -6.86
C LEU A 391 5.13 18.71 -8.17
N LEU A 392 5.70 18.30 -9.30
CA LEU A 392 5.27 18.75 -10.62
C LEU A 392 3.82 18.36 -10.91
N ARG A 393 3.43 17.14 -10.57
CA ARG A 393 2.07 16.63 -10.77
C ARG A 393 1.04 17.45 -10.01
N VAL A 394 1.23 17.63 -8.71
CA VAL A 394 0.32 18.37 -7.83
C VAL A 394 0.23 19.84 -8.25
N SER A 395 1.36 20.50 -8.49
CA SER A 395 1.38 21.91 -8.87
C SER A 395 0.80 22.16 -10.26
N SER A 396 1.19 21.37 -11.27
CA SER A 396 0.70 21.57 -12.63
C SER A 396 -0.79 21.25 -12.75
N GLU A 397 -1.30 20.29 -11.99
CA GLU A 397 -2.73 19.97 -11.97
C GLU A 397 -3.56 21.14 -11.44
N ILE A 398 -3.14 21.75 -10.33
CA ILE A 398 -3.80 22.94 -9.79
C ILE A 398 -3.71 24.10 -10.79
N LEU A 399 -2.52 24.41 -11.31
CA LEU A 399 -2.30 25.53 -12.21
C LEU A 399 -3.08 25.41 -13.52
N ALA A 400 -3.15 24.18 -14.08
CA ALA A 400 -3.84 23.90 -15.34
C ALA A 400 -5.37 23.99 -15.18
N TYR A 401 -5.92 23.26 -14.23
CA TYR A 401 -7.38 23.16 -14.10
C TYR A 401 -8.03 24.43 -13.51
N GLN A 402 -7.30 25.20 -12.71
CA GLN A 402 -7.79 26.49 -12.20
C GLN A 402 -7.56 27.65 -13.19
N GLY A 403 -6.94 27.36 -14.34
CA GLY A 403 -6.71 28.37 -15.37
C GLY A 403 -5.61 29.37 -15.01
N PHE A 404 -4.81 29.13 -13.96
CA PHE A 404 -3.73 30.04 -13.57
C PHE A 404 -2.57 30.10 -14.57
N ALA A 405 -2.29 28.97 -15.26
CA ALA A 405 -1.20 28.89 -16.22
C ALA A 405 -1.49 27.86 -17.32
N GLY A 406 -1.71 28.33 -18.54
CA GLY A 406 -2.01 27.49 -19.70
C GLY A 406 -0.84 26.53 -20.09
N TRP A 407 0.40 26.91 -19.82
CA TRP A 407 1.57 26.05 -20.02
C TRP A 407 1.61 24.83 -19.08
N ALA A 408 0.90 24.90 -17.94
CA ALA A 408 0.88 23.82 -16.94
C ALA A 408 0.28 22.51 -17.49
N TRP A 409 -0.58 22.58 -18.51
CA TRP A 409 -1.08 21.38 -19.21
C TRP A 409 0.06 20.52 -19.78
N SER A 410 1.10 21.13 -20.33
CA SER A 410 2.24 20.39 -20.90
C SER A 410 3.10 19.70 -19.83
N TRP A 411 3.07 20.16 -18.59
CA TRP A 411 3.84 19.56 -17.48
C TRP A 411 3.17 18.34 -16.85
N LEU A 412 1.87 18.14 -17.08
CA LEU A 412 1.15 16.96 -16.59
C LEU A 412 1.75 15.65 -17.11
N PRO A 413 1.91 15.44 -18.43
CA PRO A 413 2.54 14.22 -18.92
C PRO A 413 4.03 14.12 -18.56
N VAL A 414 4.75 15.25 -18.46
CA VAL A 414 6.16 15.26 -18.00
C VAL A 414 6.27 14.72 -16.59
N SER A 415 5.40 15.17 -15.66
CA SER A 415 5.37 14.65 -14.29
C SER A 415 5.16 13.13 -14.26
N ALA A 416 4.24 12.62 -15.07
CA ALA A 416 3.96 11.19 -15.13
C ALA A 416 5.12 10.36 -15.69
N VAL A 417 5.85 10.87 -16.70
CA VAL A 417 7.07 10.21 -17.21
C VAL A 417 8.16 10.17 -16.14
N ILE A 418 8.33 11.24 -15.37
CA ILE A 418 9.28 11.28 -14.24
C ILE A 418 8.87 10.24 -13.18
N GLU A 419 7.58 10.16 -12.81
CA GLU A 419 7.08 9.17 -11.88
C GLU A 419 7.25 7.74 -12.43
N MET A 420 6.99 7.50 -13.71
CA MET A 420 7.22 6.21 -14.37
C MET A 420 8.70 5.82 -14.31
N THR A 421 9.61 6.76 -14.51
CA THR A 421 11.05 6.53 -14.36
C THR A 421 11.40 6.18 -12.90
N ALA A 422 10.84 6.89 -11.93
CA ALA A 422 11.03 6.58 -10.51
C ALA A 422 10.59 5.15 -10.17
N VAL A 423 9.40 4.77 -10.63
CA VAL A 423 8.81 3.43 -10.46
C VAL A 423 9.68 2.36 -11.10
N THR A 424 10.19 2.61 -12.31
CA THR A 424 11.08 1.68 -13.02
C THR A 424 12.40 1.49 -12.27
N VAL A 425 13.02 2.57 -11.82
CA VAL A 425 14.27 2.51 -11.03
C VAL A 425 14.07 1.76 -9.72
N PHE A 426 12.96 2.01 -9.02
CA PHE A 426 12.59 1.29 -7.80
C PHE A 426 12.41 -0.21 -8.08
N GLY A 427 11.66 -0.57 -9.12
CA GLY A 427 11.41 -1.96 -9.51
C GLY A 427 12.70 -2.69 -9.88
N VAL A 428 13.54 -2.07 -10.72
CA VAL A 428 14.84 -2.62 -11.12
C VAL A 428 15.75 -2.83 -9.90
N ASN A 429 15.83 -1.87 -8.98
CA ASN A 429 16.65 -2.00 -7.77
C ASN A 429 16.21 -3.18 -6.89
N LEU A 430 14.90 -3.40 -6.74
CA LEU A 430 14.37 -4.54 -6.00
C LEU A 430 14.57 -5.88 -6.74
N LEU A 431 14.29 -5.94 -8.04
CA LEU A 431 14.47 -7.17 -8.83
C LEU A 431 15.94 -7.59 -8.83
N LEU A 432 16.87 -6.67 -9.04
CA LEU A 432 18.31 -6.95 -8.95
C LEU A 432 18.69 -7.40 -7.55
N THR A 433 18.08 -6.85 -6.49
CA THR A 433 18.26 -7.33 -5.12
C THR A 433 17.84 -8.79 -4.95
N PHE A 434 16.73 -9.19 -5.58
CA PHE A 434 16.20 -10.55 -5.47
C PHE A 434 17.01 -11.59 -6.25
N VAL A 435 17.68 -11.22 -7.33
CA VAL A 435 18.53 -12.12 -8.12
C VAL A 435 19.99 -12.10 -7.67
N SER A 436 20.45 -11.04 -6.97
CA SER A 436 21.81 -11.01 -6.42
C SER A 436 21.99 -12.11 -5.36
N ASN A 437 23.15 -12.77 -5.38
CA ASN A 437 23.46 -13.78 -4.37
C ASN A 437 23.39 -13.18 -2.96
N PRO A 438 22.81 -13.89 -1.98
CA PRO A 438 22.91 -13.45 -0.58
C PRO A 438 24.40 -13.35 -0.24
N PRO A 439 24.82 -12.38 0.61
CA PRO A 439 26.18 -12.35 1.10
C PRO A 439 26.47 -13.73 1.69
N SER A 440 27.59 -14.33 1.30
CA SER A 440 28.07 -15.58 1.89
C SER A 440 27.93 -15.46 3.40
N GLN A 441 27.23 -16.41 4.01
CA GLN A 441 27.06 -16.42 5.46
C GLN A 441 28.46 -16.41 6.06
N VAL A 442 28.91 -15.25 6.52
CA VAL A 442 29.98 -15.19 7.48
C VAL A 442 29.35 -15.79 8.73
N VAL A 443 29.63 -17.07 8.91
CA VAL A 443 29.40 -17.78 10.16
C VAL A 443 30.12 -16.96 11.22
N GLN A 444 29.34 -16.21 12.01
CA GLN A 444 29.79 -15.67 13.29
C GLN A 444 29.11 -16.44 14.40
#